data_4d7837c3e5136157982e6a666f19b9cd
#
_entry.id   4d7837c3e5136157982e6a666f19b9cd
#
_cell.length_a   1.000
_cell.length_b   1.000
_cell.length_c   1.000
_cell.angle_alpha   90.00
_cell.angle_beta   90.00
_cell.angle_gamma   90.00
#
_symmetry.space_group_name_H-M   'P 1'
#
loop_
_entity.id
_entity.type
_entity.pdbx_description
1 polymer ?
#
loop_
_entity_poly.entity_id
_entity_poly.type
_entity_poly.pdbx_seq_one_letter_code
_entity_poly.pdbx_strand_id
1 'polypeptide(L)'
;MKKTLITLGEPAGIGPDLCVLLSEKYLTKNLIVIADPELIRNSAKTLKKNIRLNVLENINSKTISGKFVVNVLPVELTSKNKPGKLDPKNASYVIKTIKMAAELCMKKEAAAMVTGPISKSVLNDGGFKISGHTEFLANICKSTSVMMLMNSYMKVALHTTHVPLQKVTKHITFESLKKTINIINNDLKKKFR
;
A
#
# COMPACT_ATOMS: atom_id res chain seq x y z
N MET A 1 -16.06 9.94 -8.68
CA MET A 1 -15.59 8.62 -8.16
C MET A 1 -14.35 8.85 -7.32
N LYS A 2 -14.26 8.18 -6.17
CA LYS A 2 -13.12 8.33 -5.25
C LYS A 2 -11.87 7.63 -5.79
N LYS A 3 -10.69 8.19 -5.55
CA LYS A 3 -9.40 7.69 -6.01
C LYS A 3 -8.92 6.51 -5.16
N THR A 4 -8.23 5.55 -5.77
CA THR A 4 -7.51 4.47 -5.09
C THR A 4 -6.02 4.68 -5.31
N LEU A 5 -5.24 4.61 -4.24
CA LEU A 5 -3.80 4.82 -4.26
C LEU A 5 -3.06 3.48 -4.24
N ILE A 6 -1.97 3.38 -4.99
CA ILE A 6 -1.06 2.23 -4.96
C ILE A 6 0.31 2.71 -4.52
N THR A 7 0.90 2.07 -3.53
CA THR A 7 2.31 2.21 -3.17
C THR A 7 3.08 0.98 -3.64
N LEU A 8 4.24 1.14 -4.26
CA LEU A 8 4.98 0.04 -4.87
C LEU A 8 5.79 -0.80 -3.87
N GLY A 9 5.95 -0.29 -2.64
CA GLY A 9 6.74 -0.95 -1.61
C GLY A 9 8.24 -0.82 -1.86
N GLU A 10 8.98 -1.94 -1.72
CA GLU A 10 10.43 -1.98 -1.91
C GLU A 10 10.80 -1.68 -3.37
N PRO A 11 11.59 -0.61 -3.63
CA PRO A 11 11.91 -0.22 -5.01
C PRO A 11 12.77 -1.23 -5.76
N ALA A 12 13.60 -2.00 -5.06
CA ALA A 12 14.41 -3.07 -5.66
C ALA A 12 13.64 -4.39 -5.82
N GLY A 13 12.39 -4.45 -5.34
CA GLY A 13 11.50 -5.61 -5.41
C GLY A 13 10.63 -5.64 -6.66
N ILE A 14 9.57 -6.46 -6.60
CA ILE A 14 8.68 -6.71 -7.74
C ILE A 14 7.60 -5.62 -7.93
N GLY A 15 7.43 -4.70 -6.97
CA GLY A 15 6.36 -3.69 -7.03
C GLY A 15 6.38 -2.82 -8.28
N PRO A 16 7.53 -2.28 -8.71
CA PRO A 16 7.63 -1.51 -9.96
C PRO A 16 7.22 -2.33 -11.19
N ASP A 17 7.64 -3.59 -11.27
CA ASP A 17 7.31 -4.48 -12.39
C ASP A 17 5.82 -4.80 -12.41
N LEU A 18 5.21 -5.08 -11.27
CA LEU A 18 3.77 -5.29 -11.15
C LEU A 18 2.97 -4.06 -11.60
N CYS A 19 3.45 -2.86 -11.31
CA CYS A 19 2.83 -1.61 -11.78
C CYS A 19 2.84 -1.53 -13.31
N VAL A 20 3.97 -1.83 -13.94
CA VAL A 20 4.11 -1.85 -15.40
C VAL A 20 3.19 -2.90 -16.02
N LEU A 21 3.19 -4.14 -15.51
CA LEU A 21 2.34 -5.22 -16.00
C LEU A 21 0.84 -4.91 -15.80
N LEU A 22 0.48 -4.29 -14.68
CA LEU A 22 -0.89 -3.87 -14.42
C LEU A 22 -1.37 -2.85 -15.47
N SER A 23 -0.47 -1.98 -15.96
CA SER A 23 -0.81 -0.97 -16.97
C SER A 23 -1.20 -1.56 -18.33
N GLU A 24 -0.87 -2.83 -18.61
CA GLU A 24 -1.33 -3.54 -19.81
C GLU A 24 -2.86 -3.70 -19.86
N LYS A 25 -3.48 -3.69 -18.68
CA LYS A 25 -4.94 -3.63 -18.57
C LYS A 25 -5.41 -2.19 -18.68
N TYR A 26 -6.67 -2.01 -19.07
CA TYR A 26 -7.26 -0.67 -19.07
C TYR A 26 -7.40 -0.17 -17.63
N LEU A 27 -6.57 0.81 -17.26
CA LEU A 27 -6.65 1.43 -15.95
C LEU A 27 -7.61 2.62 -15.97
N THR A 28 -8.41 2.72 -14.91
CA THR A 28 -9.33 3.84 -14.74
C THR A 28 -8.60 5.08 -14.24
N LYS A 29 -9.14 6.26 -14.56
CA LYS A 29 -8.63 7.54 -14.05
C LYS A 29 -8.60 7.68 -12.52
N ASN A 30 -9.23 6.74 -11.81
CA ASN A 30 -9.27 6.76 -10.34
C ASN A 30 -8.09 6.04 -9.69
N LEU A 31 -7.23 5.37 -10.46
CA LEU A 31 -6.07 4.68 -9.95
C LEU A 31 -4.83 5.57 -10.05
N ILE A 32 -4.18 5.83 -8.93
CA ILE A 32 -2.99 6.68 -8.82
C ILE A 32 -1.89 5.90 -8.11
N VAL A 33 -0.72 5.85 -8.70
CA VAL A 33 0.48 5.24 -8.13
C VAL A 33 1.30 6.32 -7.42
N ILE A 34 1.70 6.07 -6.18
CA ILE A 34 2.63 6.95 -5.44
C ILE A 34 4.02 6.33 -5.56
N ALA A 35 4.87 6.92 -6.40
CA ALA A 35 6.20 6.36 -6.68
C ALA A 35 7.11 7.38 -7.35
N ASP A 36 8.39 7.04 -7.45
CA ASP A 36 9.32 7.74 -8.34
C ASP A 36 9.00 7.38 -9.80
N PRO A 37 8.74 8.39 -10.66
CA PRO A 37 8.46 8.16 -12.08
C PRO A 37 9.61 7.44 -12.82
N GLU A 38 10.87 7.73 -12.45
CA GLU A 38 12.03 7.09 -13.07
C GLU A 38 12.13 5.60 -12.70
N LEU A 39 11.73 5.24 -11.47
CA LEU A 39 11.65 3.84 -11.06
C LEU A 39 10.72 3.04 -11.97
N ILE A 40 9.55 3.59 -12.29
CA ILE A 40 8.57 2.96 -13.18
C ILE A 40 9.09 2.91 -14.63
N ARG A 41 9.73 4.00 -15.12
CA ARG A 41 10.34 4.02 -16.46
C ARG A 41 11.43 2.96 -16.63
N ASN A 42 12.28 2.80 -15.61
CA ASN A 42 13.37 1.82 -15.64
C ASN A 42 12.83 0.38 -15.62
N SER A 43 11.81 0.10 -14.84
CA SER A 43 11.11 -1.18 -14.86
C SER A 43 10.47 -1.43 -16.24
N ALA A 44 9.79 -0.45 -16.84
CA ALA A 44 9.20 -0.57 -18.17
C ALA A 44 10.25 -0.88 -19.24
N LYS A 45 11.43 -0.23 -19.19
CA LYS A 45 12.57 -0.53 -20.10
C LYS A 45 13.04 -1.98 -19.93
N THR A 46 13.20 -2.44 -18.69
CA THR A 46 13.63 -3.82 -18.39
C THR A 46 12.62 -4.85 -18.93
N LEU A 47 11.32 -4.57 -18.77
CA LEU A 47 10.24 -5.42 -19.25
C LEU A 47 9.93 -5.24 -20.76
N LYS A 48 10.65 -4.34 -21.45
CA LYS A 48 10.43 -4.00 -22.86
C LYS A 48 8.97 -3.55 -23.13
N LYS A 49 8.41 -2.78 -22.22
CA LYS A 49 7.05 -2.22 -22.32
C LYS A 49 7.09 -0.74 -22.58
N ASN A 50 6.26 -0.28 -23.51
CA ASN A 50 6.08 1.15 -23.78
C ASN A 50 4.88 1.66 -22.98
N ILE A 51 5.14 2.46 -21.94
CA ILE A 51 4.12 3.03 -21.07
C ILE A 51 4.14 4.55 -21.13
N ARG A 52 2.97 5.16 -20.93
CA ARG A 52 2.81 6.61 -20.76
C ARG A 52 2.64 6.93 -19.27
N LEU A 53 3.52 7.74 -18.72
CA LEU A 53 3.37 8.27 -17.37
C LEU A 53 2.67 9.63 -17.42
N ASN A 54 1.59 9.76 -16.67
CA ASN A 54 0.93 11.04 -16.37
C ASN A 54 1.35 11.44 -14.96
N VAL A 55 2.38 12.28 -14.87
CA VAL A 55 2.91 12.76 -13.59
C VAL A 55 2.01 13.88 -13.07
N LEU A 56 1.51 13.71 -11.85
CA LEU A 56 0.56 14.60 -11.21
C LEU A 56 1.29 15.56 -10.27
N GLU A 57 0.90 16.81 -10.23
CA GLU A 57 1.41 17.79 -9.25
C GLU A 57 0.82 17.52 -7.85
N ASN A 58 -0.44 17.12 -7.80
CA ASN A 58 -1.15 16.78 -6.57
C ASN A 58 -2.28 15.79 -6.84
N ILE A 59 -2.93 15.31 -5.79
CA ILE A 59 -3.99 14.31 -5.92
C ILE A 59 -5.20 14.80 -6.75
N ASN A 60 -5.43 16.11 -6.85
CA ASN A 60 -6.56 16.68 -7.58
C ASN A 60 -6.26 16.96 -9.05
N SER A 61 -5.01 16.78 -9.48
CA SER A 61 -4.59 16.94 -10.88
C SER A 61 -5.39 16.01 -11.81
N LYS A 62 -5.44 16.39 -13.09
CA LYS A 62 -6.17 15.64 -14.14
C LYS A 62 -5.53 14.29 -14.37
N THR A 63 -6.28 13.24 -14.14
CA THR A 63 -5.89 11.85 -14.38
C THR A 63 -6.37 11.36 -15.75
N ILE A 64 -5.67 10.37 -16.31
CA ILE A 64 -5.95 9.79 -17.62
C ILE A 64 -6.32 8.31 -17.44
N SER A 65 -7.27 7.83 -18.24
CA SER A 65 -7.59 6.40 -18.34
C SER A 65 -6.98 5.80 -19.62
N GLY A 66 -6.65 4.54 -19.58
CA GLY A 66 -6.19 3.82 -20.79
C GLY A 66 -5.32 2.61 -20.50
N LYS A 67 -5.00 1.88 -21.56
CA LYS A 67 -3.97 0.84 -21.55
C LYS A 67 -2.58 1.51 -21.59
N PHE A 68 -1.63 0.93 -20.91
CA PHE A 68 -0.25 1.43 -20.83
C PHE A 68 -0.14 2.87 -20.30
N VAL A 69 -1.14 3.34 -19.55
CA VAL A 69 -1.13 4.65 -18.90
C VAL A 69 -1.07 4.45 -17.39
N VAL A 70 -0.15 5.15 -16.73
CA VAL A 70 -0.02 5.16 -15.27
C VAL A 70 -0.08 6.60 -14.78
N ASN A 71 -1.06 6.93 -13.92
CA ASN A 71 -1.09 8.20 -13.21
C ASN A 71 -0.18 8.09 -11.98
N VAL A 72 0.81 8.98 -11.88
CA VAL A 72 1.84 8.92 -10.84
C VAL A 72 1.81 10.19 -10.02
N LEU A 73 1.62 10.06 -8.72
CA LEU A 73 1.88 11.12 -7.74
C LEU A 73 3.33 10.94 -7.27
N PRO A 74 4.25 11.89 -7.63
CA PRO A 74 5.67 11.62 -7.53
C PRO A 74 6.18 11.67 -6.09
N VAL A 75 7.04 10.72 -5.77
CA VAL A 75 7.91 10.70 -4.60
C VAL A 75 9.27 10.22 -5.06
N GLU A 76 10.29 11.03 -4.90
CA GLU A 76 11.63 10.73 -5.36
C GLU A 76 12.32 9.67 -4.50
N LEU A 77 13.09 8.78 -5.14
CA LEU A 77 14.01 7.86 -4.49
C LEU A 77 15.12 8.62 -3.77
N THR A 78 15.56 8.08 -2.64
CA THR A 78 16.67 8.66 -1.88
C THR A 78 18.04 8.25 -2.45
N SER A 79 18.10 7.07 -3.08
CA SER A 79 19.31 6.50 -3.69
C SER A 79 18.95 5.79 -5.00
N LYS A 80 19.93 5.68 -5.91
CA LYS A 80 19.75 4.95 -7.18
C LYS A 80 19.32 3.52 -6.91
N ASN A 81 18.22 3.12 -7.53
CA ASN A 81 17.70 1.76 -7.44
C ASN A 81 18.41 0.82 -8.40
N LYS A 82 18.71 -0.40 -7.93
CA LYS A 82 19.14 -1.52 -8.75
C LYS A 82 18.21 -2.71 -8.45
N PRO A 83 17.42 -3.18 -9.44
CA PRO A 83 16.51 -4.31 -9.23
C PRO A 83 17.22 -5.52 -8.60
N GLY A 84 16.60 -6.14 -7.61
CA GLY A 84 17.14 -7.28 -6.87
C GLY A 84 18.23 -6.95 -5.85
N LYS A 85 18.72 -5.69 -5.79
CA LYS A 85 19.72 -5.28 -4.80
C LYS A 85 19.10 -4.28 -3.81
N LEU A 86 18.78 -4.77 -2.63
CA LEU A 86 18.21 -4.00 -1.54
C LEU A 86 19.18 -2.91 -1.04
N ASP A 87 18.67 -1.69 -0.80
CA ASP A 87 19.46 -0.58 -0.28
C ASP A 87 18.70 0.14 0.86
N PRO A 88 19.18 0.08 2.12
CA PRO A 88 18.56 0.75 3.26
C PRO A 88 18.42 2.27 3.10
N LYS A 89 19.19 2.91 2.23
CA LYS A 89 19.05 4.33 1.91
C LYS A 89 17.69 4.67 1.31
N ASN A 90 17.03 3.71 0.66
CA ASN A 90 15.68 3.88 0.12
C ASN A 90 14.55 3.59 1.13
N ALA A 91 14.87 3.24 2.37
CA ALA A 91 13.87 3.00 3.42
C ALA A 91 12.96 4.24 3.64
N SER A 92 13.54 5.44 3.66
CA SER A 92 12.79 6.69 3.82
C SER A 92 11.79 6.93 2.68
N TYR A 93 12.14 6.57 1.44
CA TYR A 93 11.23 6.60 0.29
C TYR A 93 10.02 5.69 0.50
N VAL A 94 10.24 4.43 0.90
CA VAL A 94 9.16 3.48 1.16
C VAL A 94 8.21 4.01 2.23
N ILE A 95 8.75 4.51 3.34
CA ILE A 95 7.97 5.10 4.43
C ILE A 95 7.17 6.31 3.96
N LYS A 96 7.79 7.20 3.18
CA LYS A 96 7.16 8.42 2.66
C LYS A 96 5.97 8.08 1.76
N THR A 97 6.10 7.08 0.87
CA THR A 97 4.99 6.67 0.00
C THR A 97 3.81 6.12 0.78
N ILE A 98 4.05 5.27 1.80
CA ILE A 98 3.00 4.69 2.65
C ILE A 98 2.32 5.78 3.49
N LYS A 99 3.10 6.68 4.12
CA LYS A 99 2.55 7.79 4.91
C LYS A 99 1.67 8.70 4.06
N MET A 100 2.16 9.11 2.89
CA MET A 100 1.39 9.96 1.97
C MET A 100 0.06 9.30 1.58
N ALA A 101 0.06 8.01 1.22
CA ALA A 101 -1.17 7.28 0.90
C ALA A 101 -2.14 7.23 2.07
N ALA A 102 -1.64 6.92 3.27
CA ALA A 102 -2.47 6.85 4.48
C ALA A 102 -3.08 8.22 4.83
N GLU A 103 -2.29 9.29 4.78
CA GLU A 103 -2.76 10.66 5.05
C GLU A 103 -3.85 11.10 4.08
N LEU A 104 -3.68 10.84 2.78
CA LEU A 104 -4.69 11.15 1.77
C LEU A 104 -6.00 10.36 1.98
N CYS A 105 -5.90 9.11 2.43
CA CYS A 105 -7.07 8.32 2.81
C CYS A 105 -7.74 8.89 4.08
N MET A 106 -6.98 9.27 5.09
CA MET A 106 -7.51 9.88 6.33
C MET A 106 -8.20 11.22 6.06
N LYS A 107 -7.66 12.03 5.16
CA LYS A 107 -8.28 13.29 4.69
C LYS A 107 -9.49 13.07 3.78
N LYS A 108 -9.84 11.81 3.46
CA LYS A 108 -10.94 11.44 2.54
C LYS A 108 -10.73 11.92 1.09
N GLU A 109 -9.52 12.30 0.72
CA GLU A 109 -9.12 12.66 -0.63
C GLU A 109 -8.96 11.41 -1.52
N ALA A 110 -8.65 10.26 -0.89
CA ALA A 110 -8.69 8.94 -1.50
C ALA A 110 -9.64 8.00 -0.74
N ALA A 111 -10.19 7.00 -1.43
CA ALA A 111 -11.10 6.02 -0.86
C ALA A 111 -10.37 4.86 -0.18
N ALA A 112 -9.24 4.46 -0.75
CA ALA A 112 -8.48 3.30 -0.32
C ALA A 112 -7.03 3.40 -0.79
N MET A 113 -6.17 2.61 -0.15
CA MET A 113 -4.80 2.36 -0.60
C MET A 113 -4.54 0.87 -0.75
N VAL A 114 -3.71 0.53 -1.73
CA VAL A 114 -3.17 -0.81 -1.98
C VAL A 114 -1.66 -0.74 -1.82
N THR A 115 -1.08 -1.65 -1.05
CA THR A 115 0.35 -1.64 -0.76
C THR A 115 1.08 -2.77 -1.47
N GLY A 116 2.17 -2.45 -2.15
CA GLY A 116 3.15 -3.42 -2.62
C GLY A 116 3.98 -4.01 -1.47
N PRO A 117 4.74 -5.08 -1.73
CA PRO A 117 5.54 -5.75 -0.71
C PRO A 117 6.71 -4.86 -0.24
N ILE A 118 6.99 -4.91 1.07
CA ILE A 118 8.14 -4.21 1.69
C ILE A 118 9.15 -5.21 2.23
N SER A 119 10.41 -4.80 2.33
CA SER A 119 11.43 -5.54 3.05
C SER A 119 11.57 -4.99 4.47
N LYS A 120 11.10 -5.76 5.48
CA LYS A 120 11.19 -5.35 6.88
C LYS A 120 12.63 -5.16 7.36
N SER A 121 13.56 -6.04 6.92
CA SER A 121 14.97 -5.93 7.26
C SER A 121 15.55 -4.61 6.75
N VAL A 122 15.34 -4.30 5.46
CA VAL A 122 15.82 -3.06 4.85
C VAL A 122 15.29 -1.81 5.56
N LEU A 123 14.00 -1.81 5.93
CA LEU A 123 13.40 -0.69 6.66
C LEU A 123 14.03 -0.53 8.05
N ASN A 124 14.27 -1.65 8.76
CA ASN A 124 14.92 -1.63 10.07
C ASN A 124 16.38 -1.17 9.96
N ASP A 125 17.13 -1.66 8.98
CA ASP A 125 18.51 -1.25 8.69
C ASP A 125 18.59 0.24 8.30
N GLY A 126 17.54 0.76 7.67
CA GLY A 126 17.35 2.19 7.36
C GLY A 126 16.86 3.04 8.55
N GLY A 127 16.78 2.47 9.75
CA GLY A 127 16.41 3.18 10.98
C GLY A 127 14.91 3.22 11.31
N PHE A 128 14.06 2.55 10.52
CA PHE A 128 12.63 2.51 10.75
C PHE A 128 12.20 1.20 11.41
N LYS A 129 11.94 1.22 12.72
CA LYS A 129 11.46 0.05 13.47
C LYS A 129 10.03 -0.31 13.08
N ILE A 130 9.87 -1.24 12.15
CA ILE A 130 8.56 -1.65 11.61
C ILE A 130 8.39 -3.16 11.77
N SER A 131 7.29 -3.56 12.40
CA SER A 131 6.87 -4.97 12.50
C SER A 131 6.11 -5.45 11.24
N GLY A 132 5.41 -4.55 10.56
CA GLY A 132 4.70 -4.79 9.32
C GLY A 132 3.81 -3.62 8.89
N HIS A 133 3.17 -3.75 7.71
CA HIS A 133 2.24 -2.73 7.20
C HIS A 133 1.07 -2.48 8.17
N THR A 134 0.51 -3.52 8.73
CA THR A 134 -0.69 -3.45 9.59
C THR A 134 -0.45 -2.59 10.81
N GLU A 135 0.63 -2.85 11.54
CA GLU A 135 1.00 -2.12 12.74
C GLU A 135 1.43 -0.69 12.40
N PHE A 136 2.19 -0.53 11.31
CA PHE A 136 2.62 0.79 10.86
C PHE A 136 1.44 1.69 10.49
N LEU A 137 0.48 1.18 9.74
CA LEU A 137 -0.73 1.91 9.38
C LEU A 137 -1.63 2.18 10.59
N ALA A 138 -1.79 1.20 11.50
CA ALA A 138 -2.54 1.38 12.74
C ALA A 138 -1.98 2.54 13.59
N ASN A 139 -0.65 2.64 13.67
CA ASN A 139 0.03 3.72 14.38
C ASN A 139 -0.19 5.09 13.71
N ILE A 140 -0.06 5.18 12.38
CA ILE A 140 -0.33 6.42 11.63
C ILE A 140 -1.79 6.87 11.84
N CYS A 141 -2.73 5.93 11.72
CA CYS A 141 -4.16 6.21 11.85
C CYS A 141 -4.63 6.35 13.31
N LYS A 142 -3.74 6.13 14.29
CA LYS A 142 -4.08 6.09 15.73
C LYS A 142 -5.31 5.22 16.01
N SER A 143 -5.37 4.05 15.40
CA SER A 143 -6.53 3.16 15.44
C SER A 143 -6.12 1.70 15.62
N THR A 144 -7.09 0.86 15.98
CA THR A 144 -6.90 -0.59 16.07
C THR A 144 -7.23 -1.19 14.69
N SER A 145 -6.30 -1.96 14.12
CA SER A 145 -6.52 -2.70 12.89
C SER A 145 -7.16 -4.06 13.18
N VAL A 146 -8.01 -4.51 12.28
CA VAL A 146 -8.54 -5.89 12.25
C VAL A 146 -8.25 -6.45 10.86
N MET A 147 -7.51 -7.55 10.80
CA MET A 147 -7.23 -8.23 9.54
C MET A 147 -8.48 -8.97 9.07
N MET A 148 -8.82 -8.81 7.81
CA MET A 148 -9.95 -9.51 7.18
C MET A 148 -9.50 -10.10 5.84
N LEU A 149 -9.73 -11.40 5.67
CA LEU A 149 -9.61 -12.10 4.40
C LEU A 149 -11.01 -12.19 3.79
N MET A 150 -11.14 -11.85 2.51
CA MET A 150 -12.44 -11.85 1.87
C MET A 150 -12.41 -12.25 0.41
N ASN A 151 -13.47 -12.89 -0.02
CA ASN A 151 -13.80 -13.12 -1.43
C ASN A 151 -15.28 -12.83 -1.66
N SER A 152 -15.82 -13.20 -2.84
CA SER A 152 -17.25 -13.02 -3.18
C SER A 152 -18.22 -13.78 -2.29
N TYR A 153 -17.77 -14.84 -1.63
CA TYR A 153 -18.62 -15.75 -0.86
C TYR A 153 -18.47 -15.59 0.65
N MET A 154 -17.27 -15.25 1.12
CA MET A 154 -16.94 -15.29 2.54
C MET A 154 -16.04 -14.14 2.96
N LYS A 155 -16.26 -13.67 4.19
CA LYS A 155 -15.40 -12.69 4.88
C LYS A 155 -14.98 -13.29 6.21
N VAL A 156 -13.68 -13.44 6.44
CA VAL A 156 -13.10 -13.97 7.69
C VAL A 156 -12.25 -12.89 8.34
N ALA A 157 -12.67 -12.43 9.50
CA ALA A 157 -11.91 -11.49 10.32
C ALA A 157 -11.10 -12.24 11.37
N LEU A 158 -9.85 -11.84 11.56
CA LEU A 158 -8.94 -12.47 12.50
C LEU A 158 -8.88 -11.64 13.79
N HIS A 159 -9.17 -12.32 14.93
CA HIS A 159 -9.05 -11.68 16.23
C HIS A 159 -7.60 -11.56 16.69
N THR A 160 -6.78 -12.57 16.41
CA THR A 160 -5.35 -12.58 16.69
C THR A 160 -4.54 -12.78 15.40
N THR A 161 -3.39 -12.12 15.29
CA THR A 161 -2.45 -12.23 14.17
C THR A 161 -1.03 -12.37 14.71
N HIS A 162 -0.21 -13.20 14.06
CA HIS A 162 1.20 -13.39 14.39
C HIS A 162 1.49 -13.84 15.86
N VAL A 163 0.55 -14.54 16.47
CA VAL A 163 0.66 -15.07 17.83
C VAL A 163 0.90 -16.58 17.74
N PRO A 164 1.88 -17.15 18.48
CA PRO A 164 2.03 -18.61 18.57
C PRO A 164 0.73 -19.29 19.03
N LEU A 165 0.36 -20.41 18.41
CA LEU A 165 -0.93 -21.09 18.66
C LEU A 165 -1.18 -21.33 20.16
N GLN A 166 -0.17 -21.76 20.90
CA GLN A 166 -0.26 -22.00 22.36
C GLN A 166 -0.60 -20.75 23.17
N LYS A 167 -0.38 -19.54 22.62
CA LYS A 167 -0.65 -18.27 23.30
C LYS A 167 -1.97 -17.64 22.89
N VAL A 168 -2.64 -18.16 21.85
CA VAL A 168 -3.89 -17.59 21.31
C VAL A 168 -4.96 -17.44 22.39
N THR A 169 -5.18 -18.45 23.20
CA THR A 169 -6.19 -18.46 24.26
C THR A 169 -6.02 -17.33 25.28
N LYS A 170 -4.77 -16.94 25.56
CA LYS A 170 -4.46 -15.83 26.48
C LYS A 170 -4.82 -14.45 25.92
N HIS A 171 -4.94 -14.33 24.61
CA HIS A 171 -5.31 -13.08 23.92
C HIS A 171 -6.82 -12.96 23.69
N ILE A 172 -7.59 -14.03 23.88
CA ILE A 172 -9.04 -14.02 23.72
C ILE A 172 -9.68 -13.72 25.07
N THR A 173 -10.05 -12.48 25.27
CA THR A 173 -10.84 -12.03 26.42
C THR A 173 -12.17 -11.49 25.94
N PHE A 174 -13.17 -11.42 26.82
CA PHE A 174 -14.47 -10.83 26.50
C PHE A 174 -14.32 -9.40 25.93
N GLU A 175 -13.53 -8.57 26.59
CA GLU A 175 -13.34 -7.17 26.17
C GLU A 175 -12.59 -7.05 24.83
N SER A 176 -11.56 -7.87 24.61
CA SER A 176 -10.81 -7.85 23.34
C SER A 176 -11.67 -8.34 22.18
N LEU A 177 -12.45 -9.39 22.38
CA LEU A 177 -13.36 -9.94 21.36
C LEU A 177 -14.49 -8.95 21.06
N LYS A 178 -15.12 -8.37 22.07
CA LYS A 178 -16.16 -7.34 21.94
C LYS A 178 -15.65 -6.13 21.14
N LYS A 179 -14.43 -5.67 21.42
CA LYS A 179 -13.78 -4.58 20.68
C LYS A 179 -13.62 -4.94 19.19
N THR A 180 -13.10 -6.13 18.89
CA THR A 180 -12.93 -6.61 17.51
C THR A 180 -14.27 -6.69 16.77
N ILE A 181 -15.29 -7.28 17.37
CA ILE A 181 -16.64 -7.41 16.80
C ILE A 181 -17.23 -6.01 16.50
N ASN A 182 -17.09 -5.07 17.43
CA ASN A 182 -17.60 -3.72 17.23
C ASN A 182 -16.91 -2.99 16.06
N ILE A 183 -15.58 -3.14 15.90
CA ILE A 183 -14.85 -2.57 14.76
C ILE A 183 -15.38 -3.16 13.45
N ILE A 184 -15.48 -4.49 13.37
CA ILE A 184 -15.97 -5.20 12.19
C ILE A 184 -17.39 -4.76 11.83
N ASN A 185 -18.31 -4.79 12.80
CA ASN A 185 -19.71 -4.41 12.60
C ASN A 185 -19.85 -2.96 12.07
N ASN A 186 -19.10 -2.02 12.65
CA ASN A 186 -19.12 -0.63 12.24
C ASN A 186 -18.54 -0.43 10.82
N ASP A 187 -17.44 -1.09 10.52
CA ASP A 187 -16.78 -0.94 9.21
C ASP A 187 -17.55 -1.66 8.10
N LEU A 188 -18.09 -2.84 8.35
CA LEU A 188 -18.93 -3.54 7.37
C LEU A 188 -20.17 -2.71 7.02
N LYS A 189 -20.84 -2.12 8.01
CA LYS A 189 -22.01 -1.25 7.76
C LYS A 189 -21.67 0.03 6.98
N LYS A 190 -20.48 0.60 7.18
CA LYS A 190 -20.10 1.89 6.60
C LYS A 190 -19.41 1.78 5.24
N LYS A 191 -18.61 0.71 5.04
CA LYS A 191 -17.67 0.64 3.92
C LYS A 191 -17.97 -0.50 2.93
N PHE A 192 -18.79 -1.49 3.31
CA PHE A 192 -19.04 -2.71 2.52
C PHE A 192 -20.51 -2.90 2.14
N ARG A 193 -21.27 -1.82 2.10
CA ARG A 193 -22.63 -1.80 1.58
C ARG A 193 -22.65 -1.68 0.06
#